data_2897c3dc48a4b341784d7daef70c35f1
#
_entry.id   2897c3dc48a4b341784d7daef70c35f1
#
_cell.length_a   1.000
_cell.length_b   1.000
_cell.length_c   1.000
_cell.angle_alpha   90.00
_cell.angle_beta   90.00
_cell.angle_gamma   90.00
#
_symmetry.space_group_name_H-M   'P 1'
#
loop_
_entity.id
_entity.type
_entity.pdbx_description
1 polymer ?
#
loop_
_entity_poly.entity_id
_entity_poly.type
_entity_poly.pdbx_seq_one_letter_code
_entity_poly.pdbx_strand_id
1 'polypeptide(L)' 'MKTQITYRKLDGSDGVALVNGGISDTQQAKQDLANWLDLPADAAGANREDIDGRLRRGGIEPGSVEFNHISE' A
#
# COMPACT_ATOMS: atom_id res chain seq x y z
N MET A 1 -16.52 1.64 8.64
CA MET A 1 -15.15 1.87 9.08
C MET A 1 -14.24 2.00 7.89
N LYS A 2 -13.33 2.95 7.92
CA LYS A 2 -12.37 3.15 6.85
C LYS A 2 -10.97 3.20 7.43
N THR A 3 -10.01 2.88 6.60
CA THR A 3 -8.61 2.98 6.98
C THR A 3 -7.90 3.92 6.02
N GLN A 4 -7.18 4.86 6.59
CA GLN A 4 -6.37 5.79 5.82
C GLN A 4 -4.95 5.24 5.74
N ILE A 5 -4.44 5.07 4.53
CA ILE A 5 -3.09 4.59 4.31
C ILE A 5 -2.28 5.76 3.78
N THR A 6 -1.20 6.09 4.50
CA THR A 6 -0.29 7.14 4.06
C THR A 6 1.00 6.49 3.58
N TYR A 7 1.60 7.09 2.59
CA TYR A 7 2.81 6.54 2.01
C TYR A 7 3.62 7.67 1.39
N ARG A 8 4.91 7.39 1.20
CA ARG A 8 5.80 8.31 0.52
C ARG A 8 6.26 7.67 -0.78
N LYS A 9 6.27 8.46 -1.82
CA LYS A 9 6.76 8.00 -3.12
C LYS A 9 8.26 8.09 -3.17
N LEU A 10 8.84 7.35 -4.12
CA LEU A 10 10.30 7.32 -4.26
C LEU A 10 10.85 8.67 -4.67
N ASP A 11 10.05 9.53 -5.25
CA ASP A 11 10.49 10.86 -5.62
C ASP A 11 10.39 11.86 -4.48
N GLY A 12 9.95 11.42 -3.31
CA GLY A 12 9.87 12.27 -2.13
C GLY A 12 8.51 12.85 -1.85
N SER A 13 7.55 12.65 -2.72
CA SER A 13 6.20 13.18 -2.47
C SER A 13 5.39 12.20 -1.62
N ASP A 14 4.35 12.72 -1.00
CA ASP A 14 3.48 11.94 -0.13
C ASP A 14 2.16 11.66 -0.81
N GLY A 15 1.53 10.57 -0.39
CA GLY A 15 0.21 10.23 -0.89
C GLY A 15 -0.65 9.64 0.21
N VAL A 16 -1.95 9.61 -0.05
CA VAL A 16 -2.93 9.10 0.87
C VAL A 16 -3.95 8.26 0.10
N ALA A 17 -4.31 7.13 0.67
CA ALA A 17 -5.34 6.27 0.10
C ALA A 17 -6.35 5.93 1.18
N LEU A 18 -7.62 5.92 0.81
CA LEU A 18 -8.69 5.53 1.73
C LEU A 18 -9.26 4.20 1.25
N VAL A 19 -9.24 3.21 2.14
CA VAL A 19 -9.77 1.90 1.82
C VAL A 19 -10.88 1.55 2.82
N ASN A 20 -11.83 0.76 2.38
CA ASN A 20 -12.91 0.33 3.24
C ASN A 20 -12.43 -0.82 4.11
N GLY A 21 -12.90 -0.82 5.36
CA GLY A 21 -12.60 -1.90 6.27
C GLY A 21 -11.44 -1.58 7.19
N GLY A 22 -11.20 -2.46 8.13
CA GLY A 22 -10.12 -2.32 9.07
C GLY A 22 -8.91 -3.11 8.63
N ILE A 23 -7.75 -2.52 8.80
CA ILE A 23 -6.48 -3.16 8.50
C ILE A 23 -5.77 -3.38 9.82
N SER A 24 -5.26 -4.57 10.03
CA SER A 24 -4.65 -4.91 11.31
C SER A 24 -3.14 -5.01 11.26
N ASP A 25 -2.54 -5.01 10.07
CA ASP A 25 -1.08 -5.07 10.00
C ASP A 25 -0.58 -4.33 8.77
N THR A 26 0.71 -4.04 8.78
CA THR A 26 1.32 -3.24 7.72
C THR A 26 1.34 -4.00 6.39
N GLN A 27 1.50 -5.29 6.43
CA GLN A 27 1.55 -6.05 5.20
C GLN A 27 0.22 -5.98 4.47
N GLN A 28 -0.87 -6.08 5.20
CA GLN A 28 -2.18 -5.94 4.58
C GLN A 28 -2.37 -4.53 4.05
N ALA A 29 -1.88 -3.52 4.79
CA ALA A 29 -1.96 -2.15 4.32
C ALA A 29 -1.24 -2.00 2.99
N LYS A 30 -0.07 -2.60 2.85
CA LYS A 30 0.67 -2.54 1.59
C LYS A 30 -0.09 -3.20 0.45
N GLN A 31 -0.69 -4.35 0.72
CA GLN A 31 -1.46 -5.04 -0.31
C GLN A 31 -2.67 -4.24 -0.73
N ASP A 32 -3.40 -3.70 0.24
CA ASP A 32 -4.57 -2.90 -0.07
C ASP A 32 -4.17 -1.63 -0.83
N LEU A 33 -3.06 -1.02 -0.44
CA LEU A 33 -2.57 0.15 -1.16
C LEU A 33 -2.23 -0.19 -2.60
N ALA A 34 -1.55 -1.30 -2.82
CA ALA A 34 -1.20 -1.70 -4.18
C ALA A 34 -2.44 -1.97 -5.01
N ASN A 35 -3.46 -2.58 -4.42
CA ASN A 35 -4.71 -2.81 -5.11
C ASN A 35 -5.45 -1.50 -5.38
N TRP A 36 -5.42 -0.60 -4.41
CA TRP A 36 -6.09 0.69 -4.55
C TRP A 36 -5.48 1.51 -5.69
N LEU A 37 -4.16 1.43 -5.83
CA LEU A 37 -3.44 2.14 -6.88
C LEU A 37 -3.43 1.36 -8.20
N ASP A 38 -3.99 0.16 -8.20
CA ASP A 38 -4.05 -0.70 -9.38
C ASP A 38 -2.65 -0.97 -9.93
N LEU A 39 -1.71 -1.22 -9.04
CA LEU A 39 -0.34 -1.51 -9.45
C LEU A 39 -0.28 -2.91 -10.06
N PRO A 40 0.49 -3.09 -11.12
CA PRO A 40 0.58 -4.39 -11.77
C PRO A 40 1.26 -5.41 -10.87
N ALA A 41 0.66 -6.58 -10.79
CA ALA A 41 1.30 -7.67 -10.11
C ALA A 41 2.41 -8.23 -11.00
N ASP A 42 3.43 -8.77 -10.34
CA ASP A 42 4.48 -9.43 -11.09
C ASP A 42 3.96 -10.75 -11.61
N ALA A 43 3.79 -10.84 -12.91
CA ALA A 43 3.20 -12.02 -13.50
C ALA A 43 4.10 -13.23 -13.34
N ALA A 44 5.40 -13.01 -13.32
CA ALA A 44 6.33 -14.15 -13.32
C ALA A 44 6.66 -14.52 -11.90
N GLY A 45 5.94 -15.24 -11.26
CA GLY A 45 6.31 -15.67 -9.95
C GLY A 45 5.56 -15.00 -8.85
N ALA A 46 4.79 -14.08 -9.12
CA ALA A 46 3.80 -13.52 -8.21
C ALA A 46 4.00 -13.92 -6.76
N ASN A 47 5.17 -13.74 -6.24
CA ASN A 47 5.45 -14.07 -4.85
C ASN A 47 4.72 -13.11 -3.95
N ARG A 48 3.96 -13.66 -3.04
CA ARG A 48 3.19 -12.82 -2.15
C ARG A 48 4.06 -12.05 -1.18
N GLU A 49 5.26 -12.49 -0.94
CA GLU A 49 6.15 -11.74 -0.08
C GLU A 49 6.85 -10.62 -0.81
N ASP A 50 6.59 -10.46 -2.08
CA ASP A 50 7.24 -9.42 -2.87
C ASP A 50 6.36 -8.20 -3.00
N ILE A 51 5.53 -7.94 -2.00
CA ILE A 51 4.68 -6.76 -2.04
C ILE A 51 5.53 -5.48 -2.03
N ASP A 52 6.68 -5.52 -1.36
CA ASP A 52 7.56 -4.36 -1.34
C ASP A 52 8.07 -4.04 -2.75
N GLY A 53 8.43 -5.07 -3.51
CA GLY A 53 8.85 -4.86 -4.89
C GLY A 53 7.75 -4.33 -5.76
N ARG A 54 6.52 -4.81 -5.54
CA ARG A 54 5.36 -4.31 -6.28
C ARG A 54 5.16 -2.82 -6.03
N LEU A 55 5.29 -2.39 -4.77
CA LEU A 55 5.14 -0.99 -4.44
C LEU A 55 6.26 -0.16 -5.05
N ARG A 56 7.49 -0.66 -5.03
CA ARG A 56 8.60 0.08 -5.62
C ARG A 56 8.42 0.26 -7.12
N ARG A 57 7.90 -0.74 -7.80
CA ARG A 57 7.62 -0.59 -9.21
C ARG A 57 6.58 0.48 -9.47
N GLY A 58 5.68 0.66 -8.52
CA GLY A 58 4.70 1.73 -8.62
C GLY A 58 5.21 3.08 -8.17
N GLY A 59 6.48 3.17 -7.77
CA GLY A 59 7.04 4.43 -7.33
C GLY A 59 6.78 4.74 -5.88
N ILE A 60 6.56 3.73 -5.05
CA ILE A 60 6.23 3.91 -3.65
C ILE A 60 7.30 3.27 -2.79
N GLU A 61 7.69 3.96 -1.73
CA GLU A 61 8.64 3.43 -0.77
C GLU A 61 7.90 2.56 0.24
N PRO A 62 8.09 1.24 0.20
CA PRO A 62 7.29 0.36 1.04
C PRO A 62 7.53 0.56 2.53
N GLY A 63 8.71 0.99 2.91
CA GLY A 63 9.01 1.24 4.32
C GLY A 63 8.29 2.43 4.90
N SER A 64 7.67 3.26 4.07
CA SER A 64 6.98 4.45 4.53
C SER A 64 5.48 4.25 4.70
N VAL A 65 4.98 3.07 4.39
CA VAL A 65 3.53 2.82 4.43
C VAL A 65 3.07 2.77 5.87
N GLU A 66 2.05 3.57 6.17
CA GLU A 66 1.43 3.61 7.48
C GLU A 66 -0.08 3.59 7.30
N PHE A 67 -0.77 3.19 8.34
CA PHE A 67 -2.23 3.15 8.28
C PHE A 67 -2.82 3.60 9.60
N ASN A 68 -3.98 4.25 9.49
CA ASN A 68 -4.75 4.69 10.63
C ASN A 68 -6.21 4.40 10.39
N HIS A 69 -6.90 3.96 11.42
CA HIS A 69 -8.33 3.74 11.32
C HIS A 69 -9.05 5.08 11.48
N ILE A 70 -9.99 5.32 10.58
CA ILE A 70 -10.78 6.54 10.62
C ILE A 70 -12.19 6.16 11.03
N SER A 71 -12.65 6.81 12.09
CA SER A 71 -14.00 6.60 12.57
C SER A 71 -14.95 7.48 11.76
N GLU A 72 -16.06 6.90 11.36
CA GLU A 72 -17.07 7.67 10.64
C GLU A 72 -18.28 7.92 11.45
#